data_8ee66bdd716047b5c1508914d67f535b
#
_entry.id   8ee66bdd716047b5c1508914d67f535b
#
_cell.length_a   1.000
_cell.length_b   1.000
_cell.length_c   1.000
_cell.angle_alpha   90.00
_cell.angle_beta   90.00
_cell.angle_gamma   90.00
#
_symmetry.space_group_name_H-M   'P 1'
#
loop_
_entity.id
_entity.type
_entity.pdbx_description
1 polymer ?
#
loop_
_entity_poly.entity_id
_entity_poly.type
_entity_poly.pdbx_seq_one_letter_code
_entity_poly.pdbx_strand_id
1 'polypeptide(L)'
;MVEHNFNWKNDGRTKVMIGCGTRPEIIRLAAVIKRCREYFDCCVVYYNQNWDRNLSTVFWEDFELTNTFGEFGPDILVPVVGENLGVTCGNILGRSYELLSELQPDGYLVLGDTNSCLSAISAKRLHIPLFHMEAGNRCKDECLPEETNRRIVDVISDVNLCYSEFARKYLADTGLPKERT
;
A
#
# COMPACT_ATOMS: atom_id res chain seq x y z
N MET A 1 -17.02 3.09 -10.02
CA MET A 1 -15.65 3.20 -10.52
C MET A 1 -14.90 4.29 -9.75
N VAL A 2 -13.63 4.09 -9.48
CA VAL A 2 -12.75 5.13 -8.94
C VAL A 2 -12.41 6.09 -10.06
N GLU A 3 -12.76 7.37 -9.90
CA GLU A 3 -12.44 8.39 -10.91
C GLU A 3 -10.97 8.79 -10.80
N HIS A 4 -10.22 8.69 -11.89
CA HIS A 4 -8.84 9.14 -11.99
C HIS A 4 -8.44 9.44 -13.45
N ASN A 5 -7.36 10.21 -13.61
CA ASN A 5 -6.77 10.56 -14.91
C ASN A 5 -5.41 9.88 -15.14
N PHE A 6 -4.99 9.00 -14.22
CA PHE A 6 -3.71 8.31 -14.32
C PHE A 6 -3.70 7.35 -15.50
N ASN A 7 -2.56 7.32 -16.21
CA ASN A 7 -2.25 6.35 -17.24
C ASN A 7 -0.79 5.92 -17.08
N TRP A 8 -0.50 4.64 -17.29
CA TRP A 8 0.86 4.15 -17.35
C TRP A 8 1.62 4.81 -18.50
N LYS A 9 2.91 5.12 -18.29
CA LYS A 9 3.77 5.68 -19.35
C LYS A 9 4.02 4.69 -20.48
N ASN A 10 3.93 3.39 -20.16
CA ASN A 10 4.18 2.28 -21.09
C ASN A 10 5.55 2.41 -21.80
N ASP A 11 6.57 2.85 -21.09
CA ASP A 11 7.94 3.09 -21.55
C ASP A 11 8.84 1.83 -21.50
N GLY A 12 8.25 0.66 -21.28
CA GLY A 12 8.92 -0.63 -21.18
C GLY A 12 9.40 -0.99 -19.78
N ARG A 13 9.21 -0.10 -18.78
CA ARG A 13 9.51 -0.40 -17.39
C ARG A 13 8.38 -1.20 -16.75
N THR A 14 8.75 -2.00 -15.74
CA THR A 14 7.78 -2.74 -14.89
C THR A 14 6.83 -1.76 -14.21
N LYS A 15 5.54 -2.06 -14.25
CA LYS A 15 4.47 -1.26 -13.63
C LYS A 15 4.33 -1.62 -12.18
N VAL A 16 4.64 -0.69 -11.30
CA VAL A 16 4.53 -0.89 -9.84
C VAL A 16 3.52 0.09 -9.27
N MET A 17 2.54 -0.44 -8.54
CA MET A 17 1.59 0.39 -7.80
C MET A 17 1.92 0.32 -6.31
N ILE A 18 1.91 1.47 -5.64
CA ILE A 18 2.14 1.61 -4.19
C ILE A 18 0.86 2.10 -3.55
N GLY A 19 0.30 1.32 -2.62
CA GLY A 19 -0.87 1.69 -1.84
C GLY A 19 -0.48 2.21 -0.45
N CYS A 20 -1.01 3.37 -0.07
CA CYS A 20 -0.90 3.94 1.28
C CYS A 20 -2.18 4.69 1.66
N GLY A 21 -2.40 5.00 2.92
CA GLY A 21 -3.66 5.62 3.35
C GLY A 21 -3.52 6.56 4.54
N THR A 22 -2.34 6.67 5.14
CA THR A 22 -2.09 7.51 6.30
C THR A 22 -0.80 8.31 6.17
N ARG A 23 -0.70 9.37 6.98
CA ARG A 23 0.51 10.23 7.02
C ARG A 23 1.79 9.48 7.38
N PRO A 24 1.82 8.62 8.42
CA PRO A 24 3.01 7.83 8.74
C PRO A 24 3.48 6.96 7.57
N GLU A 25 2.56 6.45 6.76
CA GLU A 25 2.92 5.67 5.57
C GLU A 25 3.58 6.56 4.50
N ILE A 26 3.08 7.77 4.26
CA ILE A 26 3.71 8.72 3.32
C ILE A 26 5.16 9.00 3.75
N ILE A 27 5.37 9.30 5.03
CA ILE A 27 6.70 9.59 5.58
C ILE A 27 7.66 8.42 5.37
N ARG A 28 7.23 7.21 5.71
CA ARG A 28 8.05 5.99 5.60
C ARG A 28 8.30 5.57 4.15
N LEU A 29 7.33 5.80 3.27
CA LEU A 29 7.43 5.46 1.85
C LEU A 29 8.15 6.53 1.02
N ALA A 30 8.42 7.72 1.55
CA ALA A 30 8.94 8.83 0.75
C ALA A 30 10.19 8.46 -0.08
N ALA A 31 11.20 7.87 0.55
CA ALA A 31 12.41 7.44 -0.15
C ALA A 31 12.13 6.28 -1.13
N VAL A 32 11.23 5.37 -0.78
CA VAL A 32 10.84 4.22 -1.61
C VAL A 32 10.11 4.72 -2.86
N ILE A 33 9.16 5.65 -2.71
CA ILE A 33 8.42 6.23 -3.83
C ILE A 33 9.39 6.92 -4.81
N LYS A 34 10.32 7.74 -4.30
CA LYS A 34 11.34 8.40 -5.13
C LYS A 34 12.14 7.37 -5.94
N ARG A 35 12.63 6.32 -5.28
CA ARG A 35 13.41 5.25 -5.95
C ARG A 35 12.56 4.43 -6.92
N CYS A 36 11.32 4.10 -6.56
CA CYS A 36 10.43 3.40 -7.47
C CYS A 36 10.17 4.20 -8.76
N ARG A 37 10.00 5.52 -8.66
CA ARG A 37 9.80 6.38 -9.84
C ARG A 37 11.03 6.46 -10.78
N GLU A 38 12.24 6.22 -10.24
CA GLU A 38 13.46 6.16 -11.05
C GLU A 38 13.55 4.87 -11.89
N TYR A 39 13.16 3.73 -11.31
CA TYR A 39 13.38 2.40 -11.90
C TYR A 39 12.15 1.77 -12.53
N PHE A 40 10.96 2.17 -12.09
CA PHE A 40 9.69 1.58 -12.51
C PHE A 40 8.76 2.62 -13.12
N ASP A 41 7.79 2.15 -13.88
CA ASP A 41 6.59 2.93 -14.18
C ASP A 41 5.71 2.85 -12.93
N CYS A 42 5.74 3.90 -12.09
CA CYS A 42 5.26 3.86 -10.71
C CYS A 42 4.00 4.71 -10.55
N CYS A 43 2.97 4.09 -9.96
CA CYS A 43 1.71 4.72 -9.56
C CYS A 43 1.57 4.71 -8.04
N VAL A 44 1.33 5.85 -7.43
CA VAL A 44 1.05 5.96 -5.99
C VAL A 44 -0.43 6.22 -5.76
N VAL A 45 -1.08 5.31 -5.02
CA VAL A 45 -2.49 5.38 -4.67
C VAL A 45 -2.63 5.72 -3.19
N TYR A 46 -3.37 6.78 -2.89
CA TYR A 46 -3.66 7.19 -1.53
C TYR A 46 -5.11 6.89 -1.17
N TYR A 47 -5.33 5.89 -0.30
CA TYR A 47 -6.63 5.57 0.28
C TYR A 47 -6.90 6.52 1.43
N ASN A 48 -7.52 7.65 1.11
CA ASN A 48 -7.74 8.72 2.08
C ASN A 48 -8.69 8.26 3.20
N GLN A 49 -8.12 7.96 4.35
CA GLN A 49 -8.85 7.55 5.57
C GLN A 49 -9.19 8.74 6.49
N ASN A 50 -8.79 9.95 6.14
CA ASN A 50 -9.04 11.16 6.94
C ASN A 50 -9.92 12.16 6.19
N TRP A 51 -10.81 12.83 6.94
CA TRP A 51 -11.67 13.90 6.42
C TRP A 51 -10.91 15.18 6.02
N ASP A 52 -9.77 15.44 6.65
CA ASP A 52 -9.01 16.67 6.45
C ASP A 52 -7.93 16.50 5.36
N ARG A 53 -8.26 16.98 4.16
CA ARG A 53 -7.36 16.98 3.00
C ARG A 53 -6.07 17.79 3.25
N ASN A 54 -6.14 18.87 4.02
CA ASN A 54 -5.01 19.79 4.20
C ASN A 54 -3.87 19.18 5.01
N LEU A 55 -4.18 18.21 5.88
CA LEU A 55 -3.18 17.55 6.72
C LEU A 55 -2.29 16.55 5.97
N SER A 56 -2.69 16.07 4.80
CA SER A 56 -1.87 15.15 4.00
C SER A 56 -1.01 15.89 2.96
N THR A 57 -1.47 17.03 2.45
CA THR A 57 -0.81 17.81 1.39
C THR A 57 0.59 18.25 1.81
N VAL A 58 0.75 18.71 3.04
CA VAL A 58 2.03 19.18 3.60
C VAL A 58 3.13 18.12 3.49
N PHE A 59 2.82 16.83 3.72
CA PHE A 59 3.84 15.77 3.66
C PHE A 59 4.28 15.44 2.24
N TRP A 60 3.38 15.57 1.26
CA TRP A 60 3.76 15.42 -0.14
C TRP A 60 4.72 16.55 -0.58
N GLU A 61 4.48 17.76 -0.12
CA GLU A 61 5.32 18.94 -0.36
C GLU A 61 6.67 18.83 0.36
N ASP A 62 6.67 18.57 1.67
CA ASP A 62 7.88 18.49 2.50
C ASP A 62 8.86 17.41 2.02
N PHE A 63 8.33 16.29 1.53
CA PHE A 63 9.14 15.22 0.97
C PHE A 63 9.34 15.34 -0.55
N GLU A 64 8.87 16.41 -1.17
CA GLU A 64 8.98 16.64 -2.63
C GLU A 64 8.46 15.44 -3.46
N LEU A 65 7.33 14.87 -3.04
CA LEU A 65 6.69 13.75 -3.71
C LEU A 65 5.70 14.26 -4.75
N THR A 66 6.16 14.37 -5.98
CA THR A 66 5.32 14.77 -7.11
C THR A 66 4.64 13.56 -7.76
N ASN A 67 3.40 13.73 -8.17
CA ASN A 67 2.67 12.77 -8.98
C ASN A 67 3.14 12.80 -10.46
N THR A 68 2.55 11.96 -11.28
CA THR A 68 2.87 11.90 -12.72
C THR A 68 2.47 13.14 -13.51
N PHE A 69 1.67 14.04 -12.91
CA PHE A 69 1.25 15.32 -13.50
C PHE A 69 2.16 16.49 -13.08
N GLY A 70 3.17 16.24 -12.22
CA GLY A 70 4.08 17.25 -11.71
C GLY A 70 3.58 18.04 -10.51
N GLU A 71 2.50 17.60 -9.88
CA GLU A 71 1.92 18.21 -8.68
C GLU A 71 2.33 17.43 -7.42
N PHE A 72 2.43 18.09 -6.27
CA PHE A 72 2.66 17.40 -4.99
C PHE A 72 1.42 16.61 -4.59
N GLY A 73 1.58 15.29 -4.48
CA GLY A 73 0.48 14.40 -4.14
C GLY A 73 0.60 12.98 -4.68
N PRO A 74 -0.40 12.14 -4.41
CA PRO A 74 -0.51 10.83 -5.04
C PRO A 74 -0.93 10.93 -6.51
N ASP A 75 -0.70 9.89 -7.28
CA ASP A 75 -1.21 9.80 -8.65
C ASP A 75 -2.72 9.59 -8.68
N ILE A 76 -3.22 8.83 -7.71
CA ILE A 76 -4.65 8.56 -7.55
C ILE A 76 -5.05 8.73 -6.08
N LEU A 77 -6.07 9.54 -5.85
CA LEU A 77 -6.70 9.70 -4.54
C LEU A 77 -8.01 8.92 -4.51
N VAL A 78 -8.11 7.96 -3.57
CA VAL A 78 -9.29 7.12 -3.39
C VAL A 78 -9.97 7.46 -2.07
N PRO A 79 -11.11 8.16 -2.06
CA PRO A 79 -11.85 8.41 -0.83
C PRO A 79 -12.48 7.11 -0.33
N VAL A 80 -12.15 6.67 0.89
CA VAL A 80 -12.61 5.39 1.44
C VAL A 80 -13.41 5.52 2.73
N VAL A 81 -13.46 6.72 3.31
CA VAL A 81 -14.14 6.95 4.60
C VAL A 81 -15.62 6.59 4.47
N GLY A 82 -16.08 5.73 5.35
CA GLY A 82 -17.48 5.37 5.52
C GLY A 82 -18.03 5.83 6.87
N GLU A 83 -19.30 5.57 7.12
CA GLU A 83 -19.99 5.91 8.38
C GLU A 83 -19.44 5.15 9.60
N ASN A 84 -18.77 4.03 9.37
CA ASN A 84 -18.11 3.23 10.40
C ASN A 84 -16.91 2.49 9.81
N LEU A 85 -16.14 1.84 10.69
CA LEU A 85 -14.94 1.11 10.30
C LEU A 85 -15.21 -0.01 9.28
N GLY A 86 -16.30 -0.75 9.46
CA GLY A 86 -16.67 -1.84 8.55
C GLY A 86 -16.92 -1.34 7.13
N VAL A 87 -17.66 -0.23 6.99
CA VAL A 87 -17.89 0.40 5.68
C VAL A 87 -16.59 0.93 5.08
N THR A 88 -15.72 1.54 5.89
CA THR A 88 -14.40 2.00 5.44
C THR A 88 -13.55 0.85 4.91
N CYS A 89 -13.46 -0.27 5.63
CA CYS A 89 -12.75 -1.46 5.17
C CYS A 89 -13.37 -2.04 3.89
N GLY A 90 -14.69 -2.10 3.81
CA GLY A 90 -15.42 -2.53 2.61
C GLY A 90 -15.13 -1.63 1.40
N ASN A 91 -15.08 -0.31 1.61
CA ASN A 91 -14.73 0.65 0.56
C ASN A 91 -13.28 0.46 0.08
N ILE A 92 -12.33 0.21 0.99
CA ILE A 92 -10.94 -0.08 0.62
C ILE A 92 -10.89 -1.31 -0.28
N LEU A 93 -11.52 -2.41 0.12
CA LEU A 93 -11.54 -3.65 -0.65
C LEU A 93 -12.19 -3.48 -2.02
N GLY A 94 -13.39 -2.90 -2.08
CA GLY A 94 -14.13 -2.73 -3.33
C GLY A 94 -13.41 -1.81 -4.30
N ARG A 95 -13.00 -0.62 -3.84
CA ARG A 95 -12.35 0.38 -4.70
C ARG A 95 -10.94 -0.04 -5.14
N SER A 96 -10.18 -0.72 -4.26
CA SER A 96 -8.88 -1.26 -4.66
C SER A 96 -9.02 -2.39 -5.69
N TYR A 97 -10.05 -3.23 -5.57
CA TYR A 97 -10.30 -4.28 -6.56
C TYR A 97 -10.62 -3.70 -7.95
N GLU A 98 -11.50 -2.70 -8.01
CA GLU A 98 -11.84 -1.98 -9.24
C GLU A 98 -10.57 -1.38 -9.88
N LEU A 99 -9.81 -0.61 -9.11
CA LEU A 99 -8.62 0.09 -9.58
C LEU A 99 -7.52 -0.86 -10.05
N LEU A 100 -7.22 -1.91 -9.29
CA LEU A 100 -6.21 -2.90 -9.63
C LEU A 100 -6.64 -3.74 -10.84
N SER A 101 -7.93 -4.03 -10.99
CA SER A 101 -8.47 -4.73 -12.16
C SER A 101 -8.36 -3.89 -13.44
N GLU A 102 -8.53 -2.57 -13.33
CA GLU A 102 -8.42 -1.63 -14.45
C GLU A 102 -6.96 -1.41 -14.86
N LEU A 103 -6.10 -1.08 -13.90
CA LEU A 103 -4.72 -0.68 -14.16
C LEU A 103 -3.74 -1.83 -14.33
N GLN A 104 -4.02 -3.01 -13.79
CA GLN A 104 -3.26 -4.25 -13.93
C GLN A 104 -1.74 -4.04 -13.75
N PRO A 105 -1.25 -3.60 -12.57
CA PRO A 105 0.18 -3.46 -12.34
C PRO A 105 0.88 -4.82 -12.31
N ASP A 106 2.17 -4.84 -12.64
CA ASP A 106 3.02 -6.03 -12.55
C ASP A 106 3.40 -6.36 -11.09
N GLY A 107 3.25 -5.40 -10.18
CA GLY A 107 3.47 -5.57 -8.74
C GLY A 107 2.75 -4.53 -7.91
N TYR A 108 2.31 -4.93 -6.71
CA TYR A 108 1.63 -4.08 -5.75
C TYR A 108 2.37 -4.07 -4.42
N LEU A 109 2.72 -2.88 -3.94
CA LEU A 109 3.43 -2.67 -2.68
C LEU A 109 2.51 -2.02 -1.65
N VAL A 110 2.45 -2.59 -0.46
CA VAL A 110 1.82 -2.00 0.72
C VAL A 110 2.81 -1.91 1.88
N LEU A 111 2.55 -0.98 2.81
CA LEU A 111 3.38 -0.79 3.98
C LEU A 111 2.55 -0.91 5.26
N GLY A 112 3.06 -1.71 6.21
CA GLY A 112 2.55 -1.76 7.58
C GLY A 112 1.19 -2.41 7.70
N ASP A 113 0.35 -1.82 8.54
CA ASP A 113 -0.79 -2.49 9.13
C ASP A 113 -2.05 -1.62 9.27
N THR A 114 -2.02 -0.39 8.75
CA THR A 114 -3.24 0.45 8.73
C THR A 114 -4.29 -0.16 7.80
N ASN A 115 -5.53 0.31 7.86
CA ASN A 115 -6.59 -0.29 7.05
C ASN A 115 -6.32 -0.26 5.54
N SER A 116 -5.50 0.68 5.05
CA SER A 116 -5.08 0.74 3.64
C SER A 116 -4.42 -0.54 3.15
N CYS A 117 -3.69 -1.25 4.03
CA CYS A 117 -3.02 -2.50 3.69
C CYS A 117 -4.00 -3.63 3.32
N LEU A 118 -5.28 -3.54 3.70
CA LEU A 118 -6.31 -4.50 3.31
C LEU A 118 -6.56 -4.53 1.79
N SER A 119 -6.17 -3.48 1.07
CA SER A 119 -6.12 -3.47 -0.40
C SER A 119 -5.26 -4.60 -0.99
N ALA A 120 -4.33 -5.13 -0.21
CA ALA A 120 -3.52 -6.32 -0.53
C ALA A 120 -4.38 -7.56 -0.85
N ILE A 121 -5.55 -7.69 -0.22
CA ILE A 121 -6.48 -8.79 -0.49
C ILE A 121 -6.98 -8.72 -1.93
N SER A 122 -7.29 -7.52 -2.42
CA SER A 122 -7.72 -7.29 -3.81
C SER A 122 -6.61 -7.64 -4.80
N ALA A 123 -5.38 -7.21 -4.54
CA ALA A 123 -4.22 -7.56 -5.38
C ALA A 123 -4.03 -9.07 -5.45
N LYS A 124 -4.10 -9.76 -4.31
CA LYS A 124 -3.95 -11.22 -4.26
C LYS A 124 -5.06 -11.96 -5.00
N ARG A 125 -6.30 -11.47 -4.94
CA ARG A 125 -7.44 -12.04 -5.68
C ARG A 125 -7.31 -11.87 -7.20
N LEU A 126 -6.63 -10.82 -7.63
CA LEU A 126 -6.32 -10.54 -9.04
C LEU A 126 -5.00 -11.16 -9.52
N HIS A 127 -4.35 -11.97 -8.69
CA HIS A 127 -3.05 -12.61 -8.97
C HIS A 127 -1.91 -11.62 -9.26
N ILE A 128 -2.00 -10.39 -8.73
CA ILE A 128 -0.95 -9.40 -8.83
C ILE A 128 0.09 -9.72 -7.75
N PRO A 129 1.40 -9.82 -8.10
CA PRO A 129 2.48 -10.02 -7.14
C PRO A 129 2.46 -8.97 -6.04
N LEU A 130 2.41 -9.43 -4.79
CA LEU A 130 2.19 -8.60 -3.60
C LEU A 130 3.45 -8.51 -2.75
N PHE A 131 3.87 -7.28 -2.45
CA PHE A 131 5.02 -6.96 -1.63
C PHE A 131 4.54 -6.24 -0.36
N HIS A 132 4.95 -6.73 0.81
CA HIS A 132 4.58 -6.14 2.10
C HIS A 132 5.82 -5.62 2.82
N MET A 133 5.95 -4.31 2.97
CA MET A 133 6.96 -3.65 3.79
C MET A 133 6.52 -3.59 5.25
N GLU A 134 7.48 -3.58 6.17
CA GLU A 134 7.26 -3.63 7.63
C GLU A 134 6.66 -4.98 8.07
N ALA A 135 6.86 -6.02 7.30
CA ALA A 135 6.35 -7.36 7.57
C ALA A 135 6.97 -7.99 8.83
N GLY A 136 6.21 -8.85 9.48
CA GLY A 136 6.69 -9.63 10.63
C GLY A 136 6.71 -8.90 11.97
N ASN A 137 6.34 -7.63 12.03
CA ASN A 137 6.12 -6.93 13.29
C ASN A 137 4.94 -7.55 14.04
N ARG A 138 5.02 -7.60 15.37
CA ARG A 138 3.94 -8.15 16.21
C ARG A 138 3.71 -7.28 17.44
N CYS A 139 2.44 -7.20 17.81
CA CYS A 139 1.99 -6.63 19.08
C CYS A 139 1.50 -7.74 20.00
N LYS A 140 1.69 -7.56 21.32
CA LYS A 140 1.14 -8.49 22.32
C LYS A 140 -0.36 -8.32 22.51
N ASP A 141 -0.89 -7.16 22.18
CA ASP A 141 -2.32 -6.85 22.23
C ASP A 141 -2.99 -7.28 20.93
N GLU A 142 -3.66 -8.42 20.95
CA GLU A 142 -4.39 -8.96 19.82
C GLU A 142 -5.71 -8.22 19.53
N CYS A 143 -6.14 -7.32 20.41
CA CYS A 143 -7.33 -6.49 20.20
C CYS A 143 -7.08 -5.31 19.28
N LEU A 144 -5.82 -5.00 18.98
CA LEU A 144 -5.49 -3.93 18.03
C LEU A 144 -5.88 -4.33 16.60
N PRO A 145 -6.67 -3.48 15.90
CA PRO A 145 -7.02 -3.73 14.50
C PRO A 145 -5.80 -3.94 13.60
N GLU A 146 -4.73 -3.21 13.87
CA GLU A 146 -3.47 -3.28 13.14
C GLU A 146 -2.81 -4.66 13.28
N GLU A 147 -2.94 -5.33 14.43
CA GLU A 147 -2.39 -6.68 14.60
C GLU A 147 -3.12 -7.70 13.70
N THR A 148 -4.43 -7.56 13.55
CA THR A 148 -5.23 -8.37 12.62
C THR A 148 -4.80 -8.11 11.18
N ASN A 149 -4.69 -6.83 10.79
CA ASN A 149 -4.33 -6.42 9.44
C ASN A 149 -2.96 -6.97 9.03
N ARG A 150 -1.93 -6.80 9.88
CA ARG A 150 -0.56 -7.25 9.56
C ARG A 150 -0.48 -8.78 9.42
N ARG A 151 -1.17 -9.53 10.28
CA ARG A 151 -1.21 -11.00 10.17
C ARG A 151 -1.82 -11.45 8.85
N ILE A 152 -2.91 -10.82 8.42
CA ILE A 152 -3.53 -11.11 7.13
C ILE A 152 -2.54 -10.86 6.00
N VAL A 153 -1.95 -9.66 5.97
CA VAL A 153 -1.09 -9.24 4.85
C VAL A 153 0.21 -10.03 4.81
N ASP A 154 0.84 -10.33 5.95
CA ASP A 154 2.03 -11.20 6.02
C ASP A 154 1.78 -12.57 5.36
N VAL A 155 0.63 -13.18 5.67
CA VAL A 155 0.30 -14.53 5.17
C VAL A 155 0.04 -14.54 3.67
N ILE A 156 -0.63 -13.53 3.14
CA ILE A 156 -1.03 -13.50 1.73
C ILE A 156 0.04 -12.92 0.80
N SER A 157 1.04 -12.21 1.33
CA SER A 157 2.09 -11.58 0.53
C SER A 157 3.00 -12.60 -0.16
N ASP A 158 3.41 -12.26 -1.38
CA ASP A 158 4.38 -13.07 -2.13
C ASP A 158 5.80 -12.80 -1.63
N VAL A 159 6.08 -11.56 -1.20
CA VAL A 159 7.36 -11.16 -0.61
C VAL A 159 7.11 -10.28 0.63
N ASN A 160 7.69 -10.67 1.75
CA ASN A 160 7.68 -9.94 3.01
C ASN A 160 9.02 -9.21 3.22
N LEU A 161 8.99 -7.88 3.18
CA LEU A 161 10.15 -7.02 3.35
C LEU A 161 10.23 -6.59 4.83
N CYS A 162 10.96 -7.38 5.61
CA CYS A 162 11.11 -7.17 7.05
C CYS A 162 12.14 -6.09 7.36
N TYR A 163 11.90 -5.27 8.40
CA TYR A 163 12.86 -4.26 8.85
C TYR A 163 13.98 -4.83 9.73
N SER A 164 13.82 -6.04 10.27
CA SER A 164 14.80 -6.64 11.14
C SER A 164 14.88 -8.16 10.92
N GLU A 165 16.05 -8.70 11.25
CA GLU A 165 16.26 -10.15 11.25
C GLU A 165 15.34 -10.86 12.27
N PHE A 166 14.95 -10.18 13.34
CA PHE A 166 13.98 -10.71 14.31
C PHE A 166 12.59 -10.93 13.65
N ALA A 167 12.08 -9.92 12.93
CA ALA A 167 10.81 -10.02 12.22
C ALA A 167 10.85 -11.10 11.13
N ARG A 168 11.95 -11.16 10.36
CA ARG A 168 12.17 -12.17 9.35
C ARG A 168 12.16 -13.59 9.94
N LYS A 169 12.90 -13.79 11.03
CA LYS A 169 12.95 -15.08 11.72
C LYS A 169 11.58 -15.47 12.27
N TYR A 170 10.85 -14.51 12.84
CA TYR A 170 9.50 -14.76 13.35
C TYR A 170 8.59 -15.30 12.23
N LEU A 171 8.59 -14.67 11.05
CA LEU A 171 7.78 -15.14 9.92
C LEU A 171 8.19 -16.52 9.46
N ALA A 172 9.48 -16.81 9.36
CA ALA A 172 9.98 -18.13 9.00
C ALA A 172 9.56 -19.22 10.02
N ASP A 173 9.61 -18.89 11.32
CA ASP A 173 9.21 -19.82 12.40
C ASP A 173 7.69 -20.07 12.42
N THR A 174 6.89 -19.15 11.85
CA THR A 174 5.43 -19.36 11.67
C THR A 174 5.05 -20.14 10.42
N GLY A 175 6.03 -20.65 9.69
CA GLY A 175 5.83 -21.52 8.54
C GLY A 175 5.77 -20.81 7.19
N LEU A 176 6.05 -19.49 7.13
CA LEU A 176 6.20 -18.82 5.84
C LEU A 176 7.51 -19.23 5.17
N PRO A 177 7.52 -19.44 3.83
CA PRO A 177 8.73 -19.82 3.11
C PRO A 177 9.84 -18.77 3.30
N LYS A 178 11.06 -19.22 3.60
CA LYS A 178 12.22 -18.33 3.80
C LYS A 178 12.54 -17.47 2.58
N GLU A 179 12.22 -17.98 1.40
CA GLU A 179 12.43 -17.31 0.12
C GLU A 179 11.50 -16.09 -0.07
N ARG A 180 10.47 -15.99 0.77
CA ARG A 180 9.48 -14.91 0.74
C ARG A 180 9.64 -13.93 1.91
N THR A 181 10.68 -14.10 2.74
CA THR A 181 10.90 -13.28 3.94
C THR A 181 12.35 -12.78 4.01
#